data_9543d99b9684c119a478049a238b9bdc
#
_entry.id   9543d99b9684c119a478049a238b9bdc
#
_cell.length_a   1.000
_cell.length_b   1.000
_cell.length_c   1.000
_cell.angle_alpha   90.00
_cell.angle_beta   90.00
_cell.angle_gamma   90.00
#
_symmetry.space_group_name_H-M   'P 1'
#
loop_
_entity.id
_entity.type
_entity.pdbx_description
1 polymer ?
#
loop_
_entity_poly.entity_id
_entity_poly.type
_entity_poly.pdbx_seq_one_letter_code
_entity_poly.pdbx_strand_id
1 'polypeptide(L)'
;MNAVQIAGCSGAGKTAIAAVLARRGLAAIDADDDPLLARSVDAAGQVVEEPGEPDFAWLSRHSWAWNPARLDELIRAAAPAVLYVCGGADNELELADRFAQVFLLEIDEPTMLARIDARQDNDWGRIGDTREYLRRKLPELQDRLRASGAIPIDARQPLDQVADAILSHTLAMDTRPSRFSTDPAVRRLR
;
A
#
# COMPACT_ATOMS: atom_id res chain seq x y z
N MET A 1 15.86 0.79 7.00
CA MET A 1 14.43 1.19 6.88
C MET A 1 13.59 0.06 7.42
N ASN A 2 12.71 0.33 8.39
CA ASN A 2 11.93 -0.69 9.09
C ASN A 2 10.45 -0.67 8.67
N ALA A 3 10.16 -0.37 7.41
CA ALA A 3 8.80 -0.42 6.89
C ALA A 3 8.73 -1.12 5.54
N VAL A 4 7.60 -1.77 5.30
CA VAL A 4 7.24 -2.46 4.07
C VAL A 4 5.85 -1.99 3.68
N GLN A 5 5.65 -1.60 2.41
CA GLN A 5 4.34 -1.27 1.89
C GLN A 5 3.70 -2.49 1.23
N ILE A 6 2.41 -2.68 1.47
CA ILE A 6 1.55 -3.65 0.78
C ILE A 6 0.49 -2.86 0.03
N ALA A 7 0.78 -2.57 -1.23
CA ALA A 7 -0.05 -1.77 -2.13
C ALA A 7 -1.02 -2.63 -2.95
N GLY A 8 -2.00 -1.99 -3.54
CA GLY A 8 -2.97 -2.61 -4.43
C GLY A 8 -4.26 -1.82 -4.52
N CYS A 9 -5.06 -2.08 -5.53
CA CYS A 9 -6.34 -1.39 -5.72
C CYS A 9 -7.37 -1.74 -4.64
N SER A 10 -8.48 -1.04 -4.63
CA SER A 10 -9.65 -1.45 -3.84
C SER A 10 -10.07 -2.87 -4.22
N GLY A 11 -10.44 -3.70 -3.25
CA GLY A 11 -10.74 -5.11 -3.48
C GLY A 11 -9.52 -6.05 -3.58
N ALA A 12 -8.27 -5.54 -3.59
CA ALA A 12 -7.08 -6.39 -3.61
C ALA A 12 -6.86 -7.19 -2.31
N GLY A 13 -7.48 -6.79 -1.20
CA GLY A 13 -7.41 -7.51 0.08
C GLY A 13 -6.40 -6.94 1.07
N LYS A 14 -6.00 -5.68 0.94
CA LYS A 14 -5.06 -4.98 1.82
C LYS A 14 -5.46 -5.05 3.30
N THR A 15 -6.69 -4.66 3.62
CA THR A 15 -7.27 -4.75 4.98
C THR A 15 -7.22 -6.16 5.54
N ALA A 16 -7.58 -7.15 4.73
CA ALA A 16 -7.54 -8.55 5.16
C ALA A 16 -6.11 -9.04 5.44
N ILE A 17 -5.13 -8.63 4.62
CA ILE A 17 -3.72 -8.94 4.84
C ILE A 17 -3.20 -8.22 6.10
N ALA A 18 -3.54 -6.95 6.33
CA ALA A 18 -3.20 -6.26 7.58
C ALA A 18 -3.67 -7.04 8.79
N ALA A 19 -4.92 -7.50 8.79
CA ALA A 19 -5.49 -8.31 9.86
C ALA A 19 -4.78 -9.68 10.02
N VAL A 20 -4.40 -10.35 8.92
CA VAL A 20 -3.64 -11.61 8.99
C VAL A 20 -2.28 -11.39 9.61
N LEU A 21 -1.53 -10.38 9.18
CA LEU A 21 -0.20 -10.06 9.71
C LEU A 21 -0.27 -9.68 11.19
N ALA A 22 -1.24 -8.85 11.59
CA ALA A 22 -1.46 -8.50 12.99
C ALA A 22 -1.78 -9.71 13.88
N ARG A 23 -2.63 -10.64 13.42
CA ARG A 23 -2.90 -11.90 14.15
C ARG A 23 -1.66 -12.79 14.29
N ARG A 24 -0.70 -12.69 13.38
CA ARG A 24 0.60 -13.37 13.45
C ARG A 24 1.62 -12.66 14.37
N GLY A 25 1.21 -11.58 15.04
CA GLY A 25 2.04 -10.82 15.98
C GLY A 25 2.98 -9.81 15.33
N LEU A 26 2.75 -9.47 14.07
CA LEU A 26 3.54 -8.48 13.32
C LEU A 26 2.94 -7.09 13.48
N ALA A 27 3.78 -6.06 13.45
CA ALA A 27 3.33 -4.68 13.42
C ALA A 27 2.77 -4.36 12.02
N ALA A 28 1.46 -4.42 11.88
CA ALA A 28 0.76 -4.18 10.62
C ALA A 28 -0.40 -3.21 10.84
N ILE A 29 -0.57 -2.28 9.91
CA ILE A 29 -1.66 -1.29 9.91
C ILE A 29 -2.38 -1.30 8.57
N ASP A 30 -3.69 -1.03 8.60
CA ASP A 30 -4.42 -0.56 7.43
C ASP A 30 -4.30 0.96 7.38
N ALA A 31 -3.72 1.48 6.30
CA ALA A 31 -3.50 2.91 6.15
C ALA A 31 -4.81 3.71 6.02
N ASP A 32 -5.84 3.07 5.47
CA ASP A 32 -7.14 3.70 5.24
C ASP A 32 -7.94 3.86 6.56
N ASP A 33 -7.58 3.11 7.62
CA ASP A 33 -8.19 3.21 8.95
C ASP A 33 -7.58 4.34 9.82
N ASP A 34 -6.44 4.93 9.43
CA ASP A 34 -5.85 6.06 10.14
C ASP A 34 -6.20 7.40 9.47
N PRO A 35 -7.17 8.15 10.01
CA PRO A 35 -7.60 9.41 9.43
C PRO A 35 -6.57 10.54 9.54
N LEU A 36 -5.45 10.36 10.21
CA LEU A 36 -4.31 11.27 10.22
C LEU A 36 -3.29 10.90 9.13
N LEU A 37 -3.31 9.65 8.66
CA LEU A 37 -2.42 9.15 7.62
C LEU A 37 -3.04 9.36 6.23
N ALA A 38 -4.24 8.83 5.97
CA ALA A 38 -4.82 8.77 4.64
C ALA A 38 -6.07 9.65 4.52
N ARG A 39 -6.12 10.53 3.52
CA ARG A 39 -7.21 11.49 3.30
C ARG A 39 -7.38 11.87 1.85
N SER A 40 -8.59 12.28 1.49
CA SER A 40 -8.84 13.00 0.25
C SER A 40 -8.31 14.43 0.33
N VAL A 41 -7.55 14.83 -0.70
CA VAL A 41 -6.97 16.18 -0.81
C VAL A 41 -7.25 16.79 -2.18
N ASP A 42 -7.29 18.11 -2.23
CA ASP A 42 -7.35 18.86 -3.48
C ASP A 42 -5.96 19.03 -4.12
N ALA A 43 -5.90 19.72 -5.27
CA ALA A 43 -4.65 19.98 -5.99
C ALA A 43 -3.64 20.85 -5.20
N ALA A 44 -4.08 21.57 -4.16
CA ALA A 44 -3.22 22.33 -3.25
C ALA A 44 -2.77 21.51 -2.03
N GLY A 45 -3.17 20.23 -1.93
CA GLY A 45 -2.89 19.35 -0.78
C GLY A 45 -3.77 19.64 0.44
N GLN A 46 -4.85 20.44 0.29
CA GLN A 46 -5.78 20.71 1.38
C GLN A 46 -6.74 19.52 1.54
N VAL A 47 -6.97 19.12 2.80
CA VAL A 47 -7.91 18.05 3.11
C VAL A 47 -9.31 18.48 2.72
N VAL A 48 -10.02 17.61 2.00
CA VAL A 48 -11.40 17.82 1.57
C VAL A 48 -12.28 16.68 2.05
N GLU A 49 -13.57 17.00 2.25
CA GLU A 49 -14.58 15.99 2.54
C GLU A 49 -15.01 15.32 1.24
N GLU A 50 -15.10 14.00 1.25
CA GLU A 50 -15.54 13.22 0.12
C GLU A 50 -17.07 13.26 0.03
N PRO A 51 -17.66 13.54 -1.15
CA PRO A 51 -19.11 13.49 -1.30
C PRO A 51 -19.63 12.06 -1.21
N GLY A 52 -20.87 11.89 -0.76
CA GLY A 52 -21.48 10.57 -0.66
C GLY A 52 -21.56 9.80 -1.99
N GLU A 53 -21.61 10.51 -3.11
CA GLU A 53 -21.62 9.97 -4.48
C GLU A 53 -20.60 10.73 -5.36
N PRO A 54 -19.31 10.38 -5.29
CA PRO A 54 -18.28 11.05 -6.09
C PRO A 54 -18.49 10.80 -7.59
N ASP A 55 -18.53 11.87 -8.37
CA ASP A 55 -18.53 11.82 -9.84
C ASP A 55 -17.11 11.88 -10.40
N PHE A 56 -16.97 11.63 -11.71
CA PHE A 56 -15.65 11.70 -12.39
C PHE A 56 -15.02 13.10 -12.28
N ALA A 57 -15.80 14.16 -12.23
CA ALA A 57 -15.27 15.50 -12.11
C ALA A 57 -14.65 15.73 -10.73
N TRP A 58 -15.22 15.17 -9.67
CA TRP A 58 -14.64 15.17 -8.34
C TRP A 58 -13.39 14.27 -8.27
N LEU A 59 -13.52 13.02 -8.72
CA LEU A 59 -12.43 12.02 -8.72
C LEU A 59 -11.20 12.47 -9.51
N SER A 60 -11.38 13.30 -10.56
CA SER A 60 -10.26 13.81 -11.37
C SER A 60 -9.54 15.00 -10.75
N ARG A 61 -10.14 15.67 -9.76
CA ARG A 61 -9.59 16.88 -9.12
C ARG A 61 -9.07 16.64 -7.71
N HIS A 62 -9.36 15.48 -7.14
CA HIS A 62 -8.96 15.11 -5.79
C HIS A 62 -8.15 13.83 -5.80
N SER A 63 -7.30 13.69 -4.82
CA SER A 63 -6.41 12.54 -4.67
C SER A 63 -6.56 11.93 -3.29
N TRP A 64 -6.48 10.61 -3.21
CA TRP A 64 -6.29 9.92 -1.94
C TRP A 64 -4.81 9.95 -1.59
N ALA A 65 -4.43 10.68 -0.55
CA ALA A 65 -3.02 10.94 -0.23
C ALA A 65 -2.66 10.59 1.21
N TRP A 66 -1.43 10.12 1.41
CA TRP A 66 -0.84 9.90 2.72
C TRP A 66 -0.10 11.14 3.21
N ASN A 67 -0.26 11.43 4.51
CA ASN A 67 0.49 12.43 5.23
C ASN A 67 1.90 11.90 5.54
N PRO A 68 2.97 12.49 4.94
CA PRO A 68 4.34 12.00 5.14
C PRO A 68 4.78 12.03 6.61
N ALA A 69 4.44 13.08 7.35
CA ALA A 69 4.83 13.22 8.74
C ALA A 69 4.18 12.14 9.63
N ARG A 70 2.90 11.83 9.36
CA ARG A 70 2.19 10.76 10.09
C ARG A 70 2.77 9.39 9.78
N LEU A 71 3.10 9.13 8.52
CA LEU A 71 3.78 7.88 8.11
C LEU A 71 5.12 7.73 8.86
N ASP A 72 5.92 8.79 8.90
CA ASP A 72 7.22 8.80 9.59
C ASP A 72 7.06 8.57 11.12
N GLU A 73 6.00 9.07 11.75
CA GLU A 73 5.66 8.78 13.15
C GLU A 73 5.34 7.32 13.38
N LEU A 74 4.50 6.72 12.54
CA LEU A 74 4.09 5.31 12.64
C LEU A 74 5.29 4.38 12.47
N ILE A 75 6.17 4.66 11.50
CA ILE A 75 7.40 3.89 11.27
C ILE A 75 8.33 3.97 12.48
N ARG A 76 8.49 5.16 13.06
CA ARG A 76 9.31 5.33 14.29
C ARG A 76 8.71 4.62 15.49
N ALA A 77 7.40 4.66 15.64
CA ALA A 77 6.70 4.03 16.76
C ALA A 77 6.79 2.49 16.73
N ALA A 78 6.86 1.90 15.55
CA ALA A 78 6.99 0.45 15.38
C ALA A 78 8.42 -0.07 15.65
N ALA A 79 9.44 0.80 15.63
CA ALA A 79 10.84 0.37 15.77
C ALA A 79 11.11 -0.31 17.13
N PRO A 80 11.92 -1.40 17.19
CA PRO A 80 12.76 -1.92 16.12
C PRO A 80 12.06 -2.89 15.14
N ALA A 81 10.78 -3.19 15.33
CA ALA A 81 10.03 -4.09 14.45
C ALA A 81 9.85 -3.48 13.04
N VAL A 82 9.65 -4.34 12.06
CA VAL A 82 9.23 -3.93 10.71
C VAL A 82 7.75 -3.58 10.73
N LEU A 83 7.40 -2.37 10.29
CA LEU A 83 6.01 -1.95 10.10
C LEU A 83 5.52 -2.36 8.70
N TYR A 84 4.44 -3.13 8.64
CA TYR A 84 3.73 -3.45 7.40
C TYR A 84 2.59 -2.43 7.22
N VAL A 85 2.72 -1.55 6.23
CA VAL A 85 1.70 -0.54 5.88
C VAL A 85 0.87 -1.07 4.72
N CYS A 86 -0.34 -1.50 5.01
CA CYS A 86 -1.30 -2.00 4.02
C CYS A 86 -2.17 -0.84 3.53
N GLY A 87 -1.98 -0.41 2.30
CA GLY A 87 -2.69 0.74 1.75
C GLY A 87 -2.13 1.16 0.40
N GLY A 88 -2.81 2.09 -0.24
CA GLY A 88 -2.36 2.76 -1.46
C GLY A 88 -2.71 4.24 -1.41
N ALA A 89 -1.92 5.06 -2.06
CA ALA A 89 -2.15 6.50 -2.16
C ALA A 89 -1.66 7.02 -3.51
N ASP A 90 -2.24 8.12 -3.98
CA ASP A 90 -1.81 8.71 -5.25
C ASP A 90 -0.38 9.27 -5.17
N ASN A 91 0.07 9.66 -3.96
CA ASN A 91 1.44 10.11 -3.69
C ASN A 91 2.40 9.01 -3.19
N GLU A 92 2.03 7.72 -3.29
CA GLU A 92 2.82 6.60 -2.74
C GLU A 92 4.24 6.50 -3.34
N LEU A 93 4.43 6.87 -4.61
CA LEU A 93 5.75 6.85 -5.24
C LEU A 93 6.69 7.93 -4.68
N GLU A 94 6.16 9.07 -4.23
CA GLU A 94 6.92 10.13 -3.58
C GLU A 94 7.40 9.71 -2.18
N LEU A 95 6.74 8.70 -1.61
CA LEU A 95 7.03 8.15 -0.29
C LEU A 95 7.80 6.82 -0.35
N ALA A 96 8.16 6.35 -1.55
CA ALA A 96 8.78 5.05 -1.75
C ALA A 96 10.13 4.89 -1.02
N ASP A 97 10.85 5.97 -0.77
CA ASP A 97 12.10 5.99 -0.02
C ASP A 97 11.96 5.64 1.47
N ARG A 98 10.73 5.64 2.00
CA ARG A 98 10.41 5.26 3.38
C ARG A 98 10.26 3.76 3.57
N PHE A 99 10.14 3.03 2.48
CA PHE A 99 9.90 1.59 2.49
C PHE A 99 11.14 0.82 2.03
N ALA A 100 11.50 -0.22 2.77
CA ALA A 100 12.55 -1.15 2.36
C ALA A 100 12.10 -1.99 1.14
N GLN A 101 10.78 -2.22 1.03
CA GLN A 101 10.16 -2.97 -0.05
C GLN A 101 8.71 -2.55 -0.23
N VAL A 102 8.25 -2.57 -1.47
CA VAL A 102 6.83 -2.45 -1.85
C VAL A 102 6.38 -3.77 -2.46
N PHE A 103 5.27 -4.32 -1.96
CA PHE A 103 4.57 -5.46 -2.55
C PHE A 103 3.31 -4.97 -3.24
N LEU A 104 3.05 -5.48 -4.43
CA LEU A 104 1.83 -5.21 -5.17
C LEU A 104 0.90 -6.42 -5.08
N LEU A 105 -0.25 -6.26 -4.42
CA LEU A 105 -1.33 -7.25 -4.46
C LEU A 105 -2.02 -7.18 -5.83
N GLU A 106 -1.69 -8.13 -6.70
CA GLU A 106 -2.26 -8.21 -8.05
C GLU A 106 -3.57 -8.99 -8.07
N ILE A 107 -4.56 -8.41 -8.72
CA ILE A 107 -5.83 -9.07 -9.04
C ILE A 107 -6.29 -8.68 -10.45
N ASP A 108 -7.17 -9.48 -11.02
CA ASP A 108 -7.89 -9.13 -12.23
C ASP A 108 -9.19 -8.35 -11.92
N GLU A 109 -9.73 -7.71 -12.95
CA GLU A 109 -10.97 -6.91 -12.82
C GLU A 109 -12.16 -7.73 -12.31
N PRO A 110 -12.45 -8.96 -12.80
CA PRO A 110 -13.56 -9.76 -12.28
C PRO A 110 -13.41 -10.05 -10.77
N THR A 111 -12.21 -10.38 -10.31
CA THR A 111 -11.94 -10.63 -8.88
C THR A 111 -12.13 -9.35 -8.07
N MET A 112 -11.65 -8.21 -8.57
CA MET A 112 -11.82 -6.91 -7.93
C MET A 112 -13.31 -6.61 -7.72
N LEU A 113 -14.09 -6.68 -8.79
CA LEU A 113 -15.51 -6.36 -8.76
C LEU A 113 -16.30 -7.31 -7.85
N ALA A 114 -16.05 -8.62 -7.94
CA ALA A 114 -16.71 -9.59 -7.07
C ALA A 114 -16.44 -9.33 -5.58
N ARG A 115 -15.22 -8.94 -5.21
CA ARG A 115 -14.87 -8.61 -3.83
C ARG A 115 -15.49 -7.29 -3.36
N ILE A 116 -15.55 -6.28 -4.23
CA ILE A 116 -16.22 -5.01 -3.95
C ILE A 116 -17.71 -5.24 -3.69
N ASP A 117 -18.36 -6.09 -4.50
CA ASP A 117 -19.78 -6.37 -4.36
C ASP A 117 -20.09 -7.20 -3.09
N ALA A 118 -19.17 -8.04 -2.66
CA ALA A 118 -19.35 -8.92 -1.49
C ALA A 118 -19.07 -8.23 -0.15
N ARG A 119 -18.31 -7.11 -0.12
CA ARG A 119 -17.95 -6.46 1.14
C ARG A 119 -19.11 -5.63 1.72
N GLN A 120 -19.10 -5.45 3.05
CA GLN A 120 -20.16 -4.74 3.79
C GLN A 120 -19.62 -3.55 4.61
N ASP A 121 -18.34 -3.38 4.67
CA ASP A 121 -17.64 -2.41 5.53
C ASP A 121 -17.52 -1.01 4.93
N ASN A 122 -17.51 -0.89 3.60
CA ASN A 122 -17.56 0.38 2.91
C ASN A 122 -18.22 0.27 1.53
N ASP A 123 -18.65 1.41 0.97
CA ASP A 123 -19.37 1.49 -0.30
C ASP A 123 -18.52 1.92 -1.49
N TRP A 124 -17.23 2.19 -1.30
CA TRP A 124 -16.32 2.58 -2.38
C TRP A 124 -16.26 1.52 -3.49
N GLY A 125 -16.51 1.94 -4.72
CA GLY A 125 -16.70 1.05 -5.87
C GLY A 125 -18.15 0.62 -6.12
N ARG A 126 -19.11 1.12 -5.30
CA ARG A 126 -20.56 0.91 -5.48
C ARG A 126 -21.36 2.22 -5.55
N ILE A 127 -20.77 3.35 -5.19
CA ILE A 127 -21.38 4.68 -5.16
C ILE A 127 -20.83 5.57 -6.28
N GLY A 128 -21.67 6.44 -6.82
CA GLY A 128 -21.31 7.39 -7.87
C GLY A 128 -20.55 6.72 -9.02
N ASP A 129 -19.51 7.39 -9.50
CA ASP A 129 -18.66 6.90 -10.60
C ASP A 129 -17.48 6.03 -10.12
N THR A 130 -17.39 5.70 -8.83
CA THR A 130 -16.24 5.00 -8.23
C THR A 130 -15.96 3.64 -8.85
N ARG A 131 -17.01 2.90 -9.28
CA ARG A 131 -16.84 1.58 -9.93
C ARG A 131 -16.09 1.68 -11.24
N GLU A 132 -16.54 2.58 -12.11
CA GLU A 132 -15.89 2.76 -13.41
C GLU A 132 -14.50 3.42 -13.26
N TYR A 133 -14.35 4.30 -12.29
CA TYR A 133 -13.05 4.85 -11.92
C TYR A 133 -12.06 3.74 -11.53
N LEU A 134 -12.44 2.80 -10.68
CA LEU A 134 -11.59 1.68 -10.26
C LEU A 134 -11.25 0.74 -11.43
N ARG A 135 -12.20 0.49 -12.33
CA ARG A 135 -11.95 -0.32 -13.55
C ARG A 135 -10.86 0.28 -14.41
N ARG A 136 -10.88 1.60 -14.60
CA ARG A 136 -9.85 2.32 -15.38
C ARG A 136 -8.52 2.37 -14.65
N LYS A 137 -8.56 2.59 -13.33
CA LYS A 137 -7.34 2.71 -12.52
C LYS A 137 -6.62 1.40 -12.27
N LEU A 138 -7.30 0.26 -12.28
CA LEU A 138 -6.69 -1.04 -11.98
C LEU A 138 -5.44 -1.34 -12.84
N PRO A 139 -5.50 -1.32 -14.19
CA PRO A 139 -4.31 -1.59 -15.01
C PRO A 139 -3.23 -0.54 -14.83
N GLU A 140 -3.60 0.76 -14.80
CA GLU A 140 -2.65 1.86 -14.61
C GLU A 140 -1.87 1.73 -13.29
N LEU A 141 -2.54 1.43 -12.19
CA LEU A 141 -1.94 1.26 -10.88
C LEU A 141 -0.96 0.09 -10.87
N GLN A 142 -1.41 -1.07 -11.38
CA GLN A 142 -0.57 -2.26 -11.39
C GLN A 142 0.67 -2.07 -12.26
N ASP A 143 0.55 -1.48 -13.44
CA ASP A 143 1.68 -1.20 -14.32
C ASP A 143 2.64 -0.17 -13.72
N ARG A 144 2.12 0.88 -13.12
CA ARG A 144 2.91 1.91 -12.41
C ARG A 144 3.73 1.32 -11.26
N LEU A 145 3.11 0.50 -10.43
CA LEU A 145 3.79 -0.13 -9.29
C LEU A 145 4.82 -1.17 -9.73
N ARG A 146 4.53 -1.97 -10.76
CA ARG A 146 5.53 -2.88 -11.36
C ARG A 146 6.73 -2.10 -11.90
N ALA A 147 6.48 -1.02 -12.63
CA ALA A 147 7.54 -0.18 -13.18
C ALA A 147 8.40 0.49 -12.10
N SER A 148 7.85 0.76 -10.92
CA SER A 148 8.59 1.28 -9.76
C SER A 148 9.41 0.22 -9.01
N GLY A 149 9.32 -1.06 -9.38
CA GLY A 149 10.04 -2.16 -8.75
C GLY A 149 9.30 -2.85 -7.62
N ALA A 150 7.99 -2.64 -7.49
CA ALA A 150 7.17 -3.40 -6.54
C ALA A 150 7.16 -4.89 -6.90
N ILE A 151 7.24 -5.75 -5.89
CA ILE A 151 7.18 -7.21 -6.06
C ILE A 151 5.71 -7.62 -6.20
N PRO A 152 5.31 -8.21 -7.34
CA PRO A 152 3.95 -8.65 -7.53
C PRO A 152 3.65 -9.91 -6.70
N ILE A 153 2.50 -9.93 -6.05
CA ILE A 153 1.95 -11.05 -5.29
C ILE A 153 0.55 -11.35 -5.83
N ASP A 154 0.30 -12.56 -6.29
CA ASP A 154 -1.05 -12.99 -6.75
C ASP A 154 -2.02 -13.01 -5.56
N ALA A 155 -2.81 -11.96 -5.43
CA ALA A 155 -3.75 -11.79 -4.34
C ALA A 155 -5.09 -12.57 -4.54
N ARG A 156 -5.20 -13.39 -5.57
CA ARG A 156 -6.33 -14.33 -5.77
C ARG A 156 -6.15 -15.61 -4.93
N GLN A 157 -4.93 -15.85 -4.48
CA GLN A 157 -4.62 -16.98 -3.60
C GLN A 157 -5.28 -16.82 -2.22
N PRO A 158 -5.41 -17.90 -1.43
CA PRO A 158 -5.84 -17.82 -0.03
C PRO A 158 -4.99 -16.82 0.77
N LEU A 159 -5.63 -16.05 1.66
CA LEU A 159 -4.97 -14.97 2.41
C LEU A 159 -3.69 -15.39 3.15
N ASP A 160 -3.70 -16.60 3.73
CA ASP A 160 -2.51 -17.11 4.42
C ASP A 160 -1.33 -17.35 3.46
N GLN A 161 -1.59 -17.82 2.24
CA GLN A 161 -0.56 -18.00 1.22
C GLN A 161 -0.01 -16.65 0.72
N VAL A 162 -0.88 -15.64 0.57
CA VAL A 162 -0.46 -14.27 0.23
C VAL A 162 0.44 -13.71 1.32
N ALA A 163 0.04 -13.86 2.59
CA ALA A 163 0.85 -13.43 3.73
C ALA A 163 2.21 -14.16 3.79
N ASP A 164 2.22 -15.48 3.57
CA ASP A 164 3.45 -16.29 3.55
C ASP A 164 4.40 -15.84 2.44
N ALA A 165 3.88 -15.53 1.25
CA ALA A 165 4.68 -15.01 0.15
C ALA A 165 5.34 -13.66 0.51
N ILE A 166 4.59 -12.72 1.08
CA ILE A 166 5.11 -11.43 1.55
C ILE A 166 6.22 -11.63 2.58
N LEU A 167 5.97 -12.46 3.60
CA LEU A 167 6.93 -12.70 4.69
C LEU A 167 8.21 -13.39 4.21
N SER A 168 8.09 -14.36 3.29
CA SER A 168 9.25 -15.03 2.70
C SER A 168 10.16 -14.04 1.97
N HIS A 169 9.63 -13.09 1.26
CA HIS A 169 10.40 -12.02 0.61
C HIS A 169 11.05 -11.08 1.63
N THR A 170 10.31 -10.70 2.69
CA THR A 170 10.81 -9.77 3.72
C THR A 170 11.99 -10.41 4.50
N LEU A 171 11.88 -11.68 4.89
CA LEU A 171 12.96 -12.42 5.58
C LEU A 171 14.21 -12.57 4.70
N ALA A 172 14.06 -12.76 3.39
CA ALA A 172 15.17 -12.82 2.46
C ALA A 172 15.94 -11.50 2.35
N MET A 173 15.34 -10.37 2.74
CA MET A 173 16.00 -9.06 2.78
C MET A 173 16.92 -8.93 4.00
N ASP A 174 16.49 -9.41 5.17
CA ASP A 174 17.27 -9.34 6.40
C ASP A 174 18.56 -10.20 6.31
N THR A 175 18.56 -11.22 5.46
CA THR A 175 19.72 -12.11 5.26
C THR A 175 20.71 -11.60 4.21
N ARG A 176 20.41 -10.53 3.45
CA ARG A 176 21.36 -9.94 2.50
C ARG A 176 22.38 -9.10 3.24
N PRO A 177 23.70 -9.33 3.06
CA PRO A 177 24.72 -8.46 3.62
C PRO A 177 24.47 -7.03 3.10
N SER A 178 24.49 -6.06 4.02
CA SER A 178 24.37 -4.64 3.67
C SER A 178 25.30 -4.30 2.50
N ARG A 179 24.75 -3.82 1.39
CA ARG A 179 25.58 -3.36 0.25
C ARG A 179 26.39 -2.11 0.57
N PHE A 180 26.22 -1.57 1.76
CA PHE A 180 26.99 -0.46 2.30
C PHE A 180 27.79 -0.95 3.51
N SER A 181 28.90 -1.65 3.24
CA SER A 181 29.97 -1.78 4.25
C SER A 181 30.55 -0.37 4.44
N THR A 182 30.29 0.24 5.60
CA THR A 182 30.94 1.45 6.09
C THR A 182 32.31 1.16 6.68
N ASP A 183 32.95 0.02 6.32
CA ASP A 183 34.28 -0.31 6.79
C ASP A 183 35.32 0.57 6.08
N PRO A 184 36.01 1.49 6.81
CA PRO A 184 37.04 2.37 6.25
C PRO A 184 38.25 1.59 5.71
N ALA A 185 38.41 0.30 6.03
CA ALA A 185 39.53 -0.52 5.57
C ALA A 185 39.44 -0.90 4.08
N VAL A 186 38.26 -0.89 3.47
CA VAL A 186 38.06 -1.25 2.04
C VAL A 186 38.32 -0.08 1.08
N ARG A 187 38.48 1.15 1.58
CA ARG A 187 38.75 2.35 0.76
C ARG A 187 40.19 2.52 0.31
N ARG A 188 41.14 1.66 0.71
CA ARG A 188 42.59 1.83 0.41
C ARG A 188 43.10 0.97 -0.72
N LEU A 189 42.27 0.27 -1.48
CA LEU A 189 42.70 -0.64 -2.56
C LEU A 189 41.95 -0.39 -3.88
N ARG A 190 41.84 0.88 -4.28
CA ARG A 190 41.60 1.24 -5.69
C ARG A 190 42.31 2.54 -6.01
#